data_3928793bb55705aae5b84b4bb4e9fdb2
#
_entry.id   3928793bb55705aae5b84b4bb4e9fdb2
#
_cell.length_a   1.000
_cell.length_b   1.000
_cell.length_c   1.000
_cell.angle_alpha   90.00
_cell.angle_beta   90.00
_cell.angle_gamma   90.00
#
_symmetry.space_group_name_H-M   'P 1'
#
loop_
_entity.id
_entity.type
_entity.pdbx_description
1 polymer ?
#
loop_
_entity_poly.entity_id
_entity_poly.type
_entity_poly.pdbx_seq_one_letter_code
_entity_poly.pdbx_strand_id
1 'polypeptide(L)'
;MSTETRLNIPRPKTIGLYVTLYGTALLFIAPYLYMLSTSLKTEEFAFSQQPYWIPPEISFQWYQAVLNGTPVVQWGLNTLVIAGATTIIVVILDSMIAFSLTKLDWPGKRIVFGVIIASFMVPIYANMVPLYTIISNFGLLNSP
;
A
#
# COMPACT_ATOMS: atom_id res chain seq x y z
N MET A 1 14.31 25.58 -45.70
CA MET A 1 13.63 25.81 -44.40
C MET A 1 14.08 24.71 -43.46
N SER A 2 15.24 24.93 -42.82
CA SER A 2 15.91 23.95 -41.97
C SER A 2 15.36 24.08 -40.53
N THR A 3 14.54 23.13 -40.11
CA THR A 3 14.11 22.96 -38.72
C THR A 3 15.28 22.44 -37.91
N GLU A 4 16.04 23.36 -37.29
CA GLU A 4 17.01 22.97 -36.25
C GLU A 4 16.25 22.41 -35.06
N THR A 5 16.30 21.10 -34.88
CA THR A 5 15.88 20.42 -33.67
C THR A 5 16.86 20.80 -32.56
N ARG A 6 16.58 21.86 -31.83
CA ARG A 6 17.37 22.24 -30.64
C ARG A 6 17.21 21.12 -29.62
N LEU A 7 18.27 20.33 -29.47
CA LEU A 7 18.39 19.39 -28.34
C LEU A 7 18.30 20.20 -27.04
N ASN A 8 17.19 20.03 -26.35
CA ASN A 8 16.93 20.70 -25.07
C ASN A 8 17.76 20.01 -23.97
N ILE A 9 19.05 20.42 -23.88
CA ILE A 9 19.95 19.87 -22.87
C ILE A 9 19.45 20.33 -21.51
N PRO A 10 19.10 19.40 -20.62
CA PRO A 10 18.55 19.74 -19.30
C PRO A 10 19.57 20.53 -18.49
N ARG A 11 19.13 21.59 -17.83
CA ARG A 11 19.97 22.44 -16.99
C ARG A 11 20.66 21.59 -15.90
N PRO A 12 21.91 21.91 -15.49
CA PRO A 12 22.69 21.12 -14.52
C PRO A 12 21.94 20.89 -13.20
N LYS A 13 21.12 21.86 -12.76
CA LYS A 13 20.21 21.71 -11.61
C LYS A 13 19.15 20.62 -11.81
N THR A 14 18.64 20.49 -13.03
CA THR A 14 17.65 19.48 -13.41
C THR A 14 18.29 18.08 -13.44
N ILE A 15 19.53 17.98 -13.92
CA ILE A 15 20.29 16.72 -13.88
C ILE A 15 20.54 16.29 -12.44
N GLY A 16 21.00 17.21 -11.57
CA GLY A 16 21.19 16.93 -10.15
C GLY A 16 19.91 16.44 -9.47
N LEU A 17 18.77 17.09 -9.76
CA LEU A 17 17.47 16.66 -9.24
C LEU A 17 17.12 15.23 -9.67
N TYR A 18 17.26 14.90 -10.95
CA TYR A 18 16.99 13.55 -11.45
C TYR A 18 17.92 12.50 -10.84
N VAL A 19 19.21 12.80 -10.72
CA VAL A 19 20.16 11.88 -10.08
C VAL A 19 19.77 11.61 -8.63
N THR A 20 19.38 12.63 -7.88
CA THR A 20 18.91 12.47 -6.50
C THR A 20 17.62 11.66 -6.44
N LEU A 21 16.63 11.98 -7.28
CA LEU A 21 15.34 11.28 -7.30
C LEU A 21 15.50 9.79 -7.67
N TYR A 22 16.22 9.50 -8.75
CA TYR A 22 16.45 8.11 -9.18
C TYR A 22 17.34 7.35 -8.20
N GLY A 23 18.39 8.00 -7.66
CA GLY A 23 19.23 7.39 -6.64
C GLY A 23 18.47 7.02 -5.39
N THR A 24 17.61 7.92 -4.90
CA THR A 24 16.72 7.67 -3.76
C THR A 24 15.72 6.56 -4.09
N ALA A 25 15.09 6.60 -5.27
CA ALA A 25 14.15 5.55 -5.69
C ALA A 25 14.81 4.17 -5.75
N LEU A 26 16.03 4.08 -6.29
CA LEU A 26 16.78 2.82 -6.33
C LEU A 26 17.13 2.31 -4.92
N LEU A 27 17.50 3.22 -4.01
CA LEU A 27 17.77 2.85 -2.61
C LEU A 27 16.53 2.25 -1.95
N PHE A 28 15.35 2.84 -2.17
CA PHE A 28 14.10 2.33 -1.60
C PHE A 28 13.61 1.04 -2.27
N ILE A 29 13.89 0.82 -3.55
CA ILE A 29 13.45 -0.39 -4.25
C ILE A 29 14.40 -1.57 -4.02
N ALA A 30 15.67 -1.32 -3.65
CA ALA A 30 16.68 -2.36 -3.46
C ALA A 30 16.24 -3.49 -2.49
N PRO A 31 15.69 -3.23 -1.29
CA PRO A 31 15.25 -4.29 -0.39
C PRO A 31 14.13 -5.16 -1.00
N TYR A 32 13.24 -4.58 -1.81
CA TYR A 32 12.19 -5.34 -2.49
C TYR A 32 12.74 -6.24 -3.59
N LEU A 33 13.74 -5.77 -4.34
CA LEU A 33 14.43 -6.59 -5.33
C LEU A 33 15.20 -7.73 -4.66
N TYR A 34 15.84 -7.47 -3.51
CA TYR A 34 16.50 -8.51 -2.74
C TYR A 34 15.50 -9.54 -2.18
N MET A 35 14.35 -9.09 -1.69
CA MET A 35 13.27 -9.96 -1.23
C MET A 35 12.76 -10.86 -2.38
N LEU A 36 12.53 -10.28 -3.56
CA LEU A 36 12.12 -11.03 -4.75
C LEU A 36 13.20 -12.04 -5.16
N SER A 37 14.47 -11.63 -5.16
CA SER A 37 15.59 -12.54 -5.41
C SER A 37 15.60 -13.70 -4.40
N THR A 38 15.43 -13.39 -3.11
CA THR A 38 15.48 -14.40 -2.04
C THR A 38 14.32 -15.37 -2.11
N SER A 39 13.11 -14.93 -2.53
CA SER A 39 11.96 -15.83 -2.71
C SER A 39 12.15 -16.88 -3.79
N LEU A 40 13.10 -16.67 -4.69
CA LEU A 40 13.45 -17.60 -5.78
C LEU A 40 14.68 -18.49 -5.46
N LYS A 41 15.25 -18.39 -4.26
CA LYS A 41 16.41 -19.20 -3.85
C LYS A 41 15.98 -20.52 -3.22
N THR A 42 16.85 -21.52 -3.30
CA THR A 42 16.74 -22.71 -2.48
C THR A 42 17.01 -22.38 -1.02
N GLU A 43 16.66 -23.27 -0.09
CA GLU A 43 16.86 -23.09 1.35
C GLU A 43 18.32 -22.77 1.69
N GLU A 44 19.26 -23.49 1.09
CA GLU A 44 20.70 -23.32 1.28
C GLU A 44 21.17 -21.88 0.98
N PHE A 45 20.73 -21.31 -0.14
CA PHE A 45 21.12 -19.96 -0.55
C PHE A 45 20.29 -18.85 0.10
N ALA A 46 19.05 -19.16 0.52
CA ALA A 46 18.20 -18.19 1.20
C ALA A 46 18.72 -17.83 2.60
N PHE A 47 19.28 -18.81 3.31
CA PHE A 47 19.80 -18.65 4.68
C PHE A 47 21.35 -18.63 4.74
N SER A 48 22.01 -18.49 3.60
CA SER A 48 23.48 -18.40 3.55
C SER A 48 23.97 -17.10 4.21
N GLN A 49 25.16 -17.16 4.83
CA GLN A 49 25.79 -15.97 5.41
C GLN A 49 26.25 -14.94 4.36
N GLN A 50 26.38 -15.37 3.10
CA GLN A 50 26.74 -14.49 1.99
C GLN A 50 25.47 -13.99 1.26
N PRO A 51 25.31 -12.67 1.12
CA PRO A 51 24.14 -12.12 0.42
C PRO A 51 24.29 -12.30 -1.10
N TYR A 52 23.57 -13.24 -1.67
CA TYR A 52 23.44 -13.39 -3.12
C TYR A 52 22.32 -12.48 -3.65
N TRP A 53 22.68 -11.49 -4.45
CA TRP A 53 21.68 -10.60 -5.10
C TRP A 53 20.97 -11.29 -6.26
N ILE A 54 21.65 -12.19 -6.94
CA ILE A 54 21.12 -13.00 -8.04
C ILE A 54 21.06 -14.44 -7.53
N PRO A 55 19.93 -15.16 -7.62
CA PRO A 55 19.83 -16.55 -7.21
C PRO A 55 20.83 -17.41 -7.98
N PRO A 56 21.72 -18.18 -7.32
CA PRO A 56 22.58 -19.14 -8.02
C PRO A 56 21.76 -20.26 -8.68
N GLU A 57 20.66 -20.64 -8.01
CA GLU A 57 19.66 -21.58 -8.52
C GLU A 57 18.27 -20.98 -8.32
N ILE A 58 17.43 -21.06 -9.36
CA ILE A 58 16.04 -20.61 -9.30
C ILE A 58 15.17 -21.77 -8.84
N SER A 59 14.47 -21.57 -7.71
CA SER A 59 13.53 -22.53 -7.14
C SER A 59 12.20 -21.88 -6.84
N PHE A 60 11.12 -22.58 -7.17
CA PHE A 60 9.74 -22.17 -6.83
C PHE A 60 9.17 -22.92 -5.63
N GLN A 61 10.03 -23.63 -4.86
CA GLN A 61 9.62 -24.46 -3.73
C GLN A 61 8.80 -23.69 -2.69
N TRP A 62 9.19 -22.45 -2.39
CA TRP A 62 8.48 -21.60 -1.42
C TRP A 62 7.08 -21.23 -1.90
N TYR A 63 6.94 -20.91 -3.18
CA TYR A 63 5.63 -20.64 -3.78
C TYR A 63 4.72 -21.85 -3.76
N GLN A 64 5.27 -23.04 -4.09
CA GLN A 64 4.52 -24.30 -4.03
C GLN A 64 4.13 -24.64 -2.59
N ALA A 65 5.04 -24.46 -1.62
CA ALA A 65 4.75 -24.69 -0.21
C ALA A 65 3.63 -23.78 0.30
N VAL A 66 3.65 -22.49 -0.06
CA VAL A 66 2.60 -21.53 0.32
C VAL A 66 1.26 -21.89 -0.34
N LEU A 67 1.25 -22.16 -1.65
CA LEU A 67 0.01 -22.44 -2.39
C LEU A 67 -0.65 -23.77 -1.96
N ASN A 68 0.17 -24.77 -1.59
CA ASN A 68 -0.33 -26.10 -1.19
C ASN A 68 -0.56 -26.19 0.32
N GLY A 69 0.17 -25.43 1.14
CA GLY A 69 0.13 -25.53 2.60
C GLY A 69 -0.75 -24.50 3.29
N THR A 70 -1.19 -23.44 2.57
CA THR A 70 -1.99 -22.37 3.17
C THR A 70 -3.12 -21.92 2.25
N PRO A 71 -4.26 -21.49 2.78
CA PRO A 71 -5.37 -20.98 1.98
C PRO A 71 -5.13 -19.54 1.49
N VAL A 72 -3.91 -19.24 0.98
CA VAL A 72 -3.49 -17.89 0.60
C VAL A 72 -4.38 -17.26 -0.48
N VAL A 73 -4.89 -18.07 -1.41
CA VAL A 73 -5.80 -17.61 -2.47
C VAL A 73 -7.12 -17.14 -1.85
N GLN A 74 -7.66 -17.89 -0.88
CA GLN A 74 -8.88 -17.51 -0.18
C GLN A 74 -8.67 -16.22 0.63
N TRP A 75 -7.52 -16.08 1.31
CA TRP A 75 -7.19 -14.85 2.02
C TRP A 75 -7.08 -13.64 1.07
N GLY A 76 -6.47 -13.85 -0.09
CA GLY A 76 -6.40 -12.83 -1.13
C GLY A 76 -7.79 -12.41 -1.65
N LEU A 77 -8.68 -13.36 -1.90
CA LEU A 77 -10.05 -13.09 -2.33
C LEU A 77 -10.85 -12.36 -1.24
N ASN A 78 -10.76 -12.80 0.01
CA ASN A 78 -11.41 -12.13 1.13
C ASN A 78 -10.93 -10.67 1.27
N THR A 79 -9.62 -10.47 1.19
CA THR A 79 -9.04 -9.13 1.23
C THR A 79 -9.54 -8.27 0.07
N LEU A 80 -9.61 -8.83 -1.15
CA LEU A 80 -10.08 -8.11 -2.33
C LEU A 80 -11.55 -7.70 -2.19
N VAL A 81 -12.40 -8.59 -1.69
CA VAL A 81 -13.84 -8.32 -1.48
C VAL A 81 -14.02 -7.25 -0.40
N ILE A 82 -13.37 -7.42 0.76
CA ILE A 82 -13.48 -6.46 1.86
C ILE A 82 -12.94 -5.09 1.46
N ALA A 83 -11.73 -5.05 0.89
CA ALA A 83 -11.11 -3.79 0.46
C ALA A 83 -11.92 -3.12 -0.65
N GLY A 84 -12.41 -3.89 -1.62
CA GLY A 84 -13.23 -3.37 -2.72
C GLY A 84 -14.56 -2.79 -2.21
N ALA A 85 -15.29 -3.54 -1.38
CA ALA A 85 -16.53 -3.07 -0.80
C ALA A 85 -16.34 -1.82 0.07
N THR A 86 -15.33 -1.84 0.94
CA THR A 86 -14.99 -0.69 1.79
C THR A 86 -14.63 0.53 0.94
N THR A 87 -13.82 0.38 -0.08
CA THR A 87 -13.42 1.50 -0.95
C THR A 87 -14.64 2.12 -1.63
N ILE A 88 -15.55 1.31 -2.18
CA ILE A 88 -16.77 1.81 -2.84
C ILE A 88 -17.63 2.59 -1.84
N ILE A 89 -17.87 2.02 -0.66
CA ILE A 89 -18.69 2.65 0.38
C ILE A 89 -18.08 3.97 0.84
N VAL A 90 -16.77 3.96 1.13
CA VAL A 90 -16.05 5.16 1.59
C VAL A 90 -16.08 6.25 0.52
N VAL A 91 -15.79 5.93 -0.73
CA VAL A 91 -15.81 6.93 -1.82
C VAL A 91 -17.20 7.56 -1.97
N ILE A 92 -18.28 6.78 -1.89
CA ILE A 92 -19.65 7.30 -1.96
C ILE A 92 -19.93 8.21 -0.75
N LEU A 93 -19.70 7.72 0.47
CA LEU A 93 -19.99 8.49 1.69
C LEU A 93 -19.16 9.76 1.77
N ASP A 94 -17.85 9.68 1.52
CA ASP A 94 -16.97 10.84 1.57
C ASP A 94 -17.35 11.88 0.50
N SER A 95 -17.75 11.45 -0.69
CA SER A 95 -18.24 12.35 -1.74
C SER A 95 -19.51 13.08 -1.30
N MET A 96 -20.45 12.37 -0.68
CA MET A 96 -21.70 12.97 -0.18
C MET A 96 -21.42 13.96 0.95
N ILE A 97 -20.54 13.59 1.90
CA ILE A 97 -20.13 14.45 3.02
C ILE A 97 -19.40 15.69 2.49
N ALA A 98 -18.44 15.50 1.60
CA ALA A 98 -17.68 16.60 1.00
C ALA A 98 -18.59 17.56 0.23
N PHE A 99 -19.55 17.03 -0.56
CA PHE A 99 -20.53 17.84 -1.25
C PHE A 99 -21.40 18.64 -0.29
N SER A 100 -21.93 17.99 0.76
CA SER A 100 -22.75 18.64 1.78
C SER A 100 -22.00 19.77 2.49
N LEU A 101 -20.75 19.53 2.89
CA LEU A 101 -19.92 20.49 3.60
C LEU A 101 -19.40 21.64 2.73
N THR A 102 -19.28 21.44 1.41
CA THR A 102 -18.71 22.46 0.52
C THR A 102 -19.76 23.23 -0.28
N LYS A 103 -20.82 22.56 -0.73
CA LYS A 103 -21.80 23.11 -1.69
C LYS A 103 -23.13 23.51 -1.06
N LEU A 104 -23.47 22.94 0.10
CA LEU A 104 -24.72 23.25 0.76
C LEU A 104 -24.49 24.19 1.97
N ASP A 105 -25.44 25.09 2.19
CA ASP A 105 -25.47 25.95 3.38
C ASP A 105 -26.56 25.48 4.33
N TRP A 106 -26.13 24.96 5.49
CA TRP A 106 -27.03 24.48 6.54
C TRP A 106 -26.46 24.83 7.93
N PRO A 107 -27.34 25.02 8.91
CA PRO A 107 -26.93 25.38 10.26
C PRO A 107 -26.17 24.24 10.92
N GLY A 108 -25.01 24.55 11.55
CA GLY A 108 -24.22 23.56 12.25
C GLY A 108 -23.08 22.89 11.41
N LYS A 109 -22.99 23.19 10.11
CA LYS A 109 -21.95 22.57 9.25
C LYS A 109 -20.52 22.78 9.78
N ARG A 110 -20.23 23.95 10.39
CA ARG A 110 -18.92 24.24 11.00
C ARG A 110 -18.61 23.32 12.19
N ILE A 111 -19.64 23.01 12.99
CA ILE A 111 -19.50 22.10 14.14
C ILE A 111 -19.22 20.70 13.64
N VAL A 112 -19.99 20.21 12.68
CA VAL A 112 -19.78 18.87 12.09
C VAL A 112 -18.39 18.76 11.47
N PHE A 113 -17.96 19.77 10.71
CA PHE A 113 -16.61 19.79 10.18
C PHE A 113 -15.54 19.76 11.28
N GLY A 114 -15.75 20.52 12.35
CA GLY A 114 -14.86 20.52 13.53
C GLY A 114 -14.77 19.14 14.20
N VAL A 115 -15.91 18.43 14.34
CA VAL A 115 -15.95 17.08 14.89
C VAL A 115 -15.18 16.09 13.98
N ILE A 116 -15.35 16.20 12.67
CA ILE A 116 -14.61 15.38 11.71
C ILE A 116 -13.09 15.60 11.87
N ILE A 117 -12.65 16.85 11.91
CA ILE A 117 -11.24 17.17 12.12
C ILE A 117 -10.74 16.67 13.48
N ALA A 118 -11.53 16.84 14.53
CA ALA A 118 -11.18 16.34 15.86
C ALA A 118 -11.04 14.80 15.90
N SER A 119 -11.81 14.07 15.10
CA SER A 119 -11.72 12.60 15.03
C SER A 119 -10.36 12.13 14.52
N PHE A 120 -9.67 12.89 13.68
CA PHE A 120 -8.30 12.56 13.23
C PHE A 120 -7.25 12.67 14.34
N MET A 121 -7.56 13.37 15.45
CA MET A 121 -6.66 13.44 16.60
C MET A 121 -6.69 12.15 17.44
N VAL A 122 -7.70 11.30 17.26
CA VAL A 122 -7.77 10.01 17.94
C VAL A 122 -6.86 9.02 17.24
N PRO A 123 -5.83 8.46 17.93
CA PRO A 123 -4.95 7.48 17.32
C PRO A 123 -5.73 6.23 16.90
N ILE A 124 -5.54 5.79 15.66
CA ILE A 124 -6.23 4.59 15.13
C ILE A 124 -6.01 3.36 16.01
N TYR A 125 -4.84 3.23 16.61
CA TYR A 125 -4.50 2.13 17.50
C TYR A 125 -5.31 2.11 18.80
N ALA A 126 -5.79 3.24 19.28
CA ALA A 126 -6.67 3.31 20.45
C ALA A 126 -8.01 2.60 20.22
N ASN A 127 -8.43 2.50 18.95
CA ASN A 127 -9.69 1.86 18.57
C ASN A 127 -9.56 0.34 18.32
N MET A 128 -8.36 -0.24 18.37
CA MET A 128 -8.17 -1.66 18.06
C MET A 128 -8.91 -2.58 19.02
N VAL A 129 -8.83 -2.32 20.33
CA VAL A 129 -9.49 -3.16 21.35
C VAL A 129 -11.02 -3.03 21.29
N PRO A 130 -11.61 -1.82 21.25
CA PRO A 130 -13.05 -1.66 21.03
C PRO A 130 -13.54 -2.32 19.74
N LEU A 131 -12.80 -2.16 18.63
CA LEU A 131 -13.16 -2.75 17.35
C LEU A 131 -13.14 -4.28 17.40
N TYR A 132 -12.12 -4.87 18.01
CA TYR A 132 -12.05 -6.32 18.21
C TYR A 132 -13.25 -6.82 19.01
N THR A 133 -13.62 -6.11 20.09
CA THR A 133 -14.77 -6.48 20.93
C THR A 133 -16.07 -6.43 20.13
N ILE A 134 -16.28 -5.40 19.32
CA ILE A 134 -17.44 -5.27 18.45
C ILE A 134 -17.51 -6.45 17.46
N ILE A 135 -16.43 -6.72 16.73
CA ILE A 135 -16.35 -7.80 15.73
C ILE A 135 -16.61 -9.16 16.41
N SER A 136 -16.03 -9.37 17.60
CA SER A 136 -16.22 -10.58 18.39
C SER A 136 -17.69 -10.78 18.79
N ASN A 137 -18.34 -9.73 19.31
CA ASN A 137 -19.74 -9.78 19.75
C ASN A 137 -20.72 -10.03 18.59
N PHE A 138 -20.37 -9.60 17.38
CA PHE A 138 -21.15 -9.92 16.17
C PHE A 138 -20.85 -11.31 15.60
N GLY A 139 -19.95 -12.09 16.22
CA GLY A 139 -19.57 -13.42 15.73
C GLY A 139 -18.83 -13.42 14.39
N LEU A 140 -18.23 -12.28 14.02
CA LEU A 140 -17.54 -12.10 12.74
C LEU A 140 -16.04 -12.45 12.80
N LEU A 141 -15.56 -12.97 13.93
CA LEU A 141 -14.19 -13.49 14.02
C LEU A 141 -14.07 -14.75 13.16
N ASN A 142 -13.02 -14.79 12.34
CA ASN A 142 -12.74 -15.87 11.38
C ASN A 142 -13.84 -16.09 10.30
N SER A 143 -14.72 -15.12 10.11
CA SER A 143 -15.60 -15.08 8.94
C SER A 143 -14.92 -14.34 7.78
N PRO A 144 -15.26 -14.67 6.52
CA PRO A 144 -14.80 -13.93 5.37
C PRO A 144 -15.30 -12.49 5.37
#